data_ca45b5f0b1b3c4ac17a6482d32f6849a
#
_entry.id   ca45b5f0b1b3c4ac17a6482d32f6849a
#
_cell.length_a   1.000
_cell.length_b   1.000
_cell.length_c   1.000
_cell.angle_alpha   90.00
_cell.angle_beta   90.00
_cell.angle_gamma   90.00
#
_symmetry.space_group_name_H-M   'P 1'
#
loop_
_entity.id
_entity.type
_entity.pdbx_description
1 polymer ?
#
loop_
_entity_poly.entity_id
_entity_poly.type
_entity_poly.pdbx_seq_one_letter_code
_entity_poly.pdbx_strand_id
1 'polypeptide(L)'
;GLKEAGFELGTFDVLTGTPYPEGAFGEYVPQHRLFRFPAFGAIIGLTLSIFLTAVTQLAYPLITGGKPILSIFAMLIIMYEMTMLSGVIATVIGIVFESRLPNMKPGVYDTRITEGWIGVVITFDDDSKVTEAQNVLNKAGALEIKTA
;
A
#
# COMPACT_ATOMS: atom_id res chain seq x y z
N GLY A 1 5.35 22.75 -17.96
CA GLY A 1 5.96 23.69 -17.00
C GLY A 1 6.93 23.01 -16.05
N LEU A 2 6.48 22.22 -15.04
CA LEU A 2 7.36 21.63 -14.03
C LEU A 2 8.39 20.64 -14.61
N LYS A 3 7.98 19.79 -15.55
CA LYS A 3 8.90 18.88 -16.26
C LYS A 3 9.94 19.61 -17.08
N GLU A 4 9.57 20.69 -17.75
CA GLU A 4 10.48 21.53 -18.54
C GLU A 4 11.46 22.30 -17.65
N ALA A 5 11.07 22.59 -16.40
CA ALA A 5 11.92 23.19 -15.37
C ALA A 5 12.84 22.17 -14.67
N GLY A 6 12.84 20.90 -15.10
CA GLY A 6 13.77 19.89 -14.59
C GLY A 6 13.32 19.18 -13.31
N PHE A 7 12.04 19.33 -12.88
CA PHE A 7 11.52 18.58 -11.74
C PHE A 7 11.22 17.13 -12.14
N GLU A 8 11.77 16.18 -11.37
CA GLU A 8 11.62 14.76 -11.64
C GLU A 8 10.16 14.29 -11.41
N LEU A 9 9.77 13.27 -12.17
CA LEU A 9 8.51 12.57 -11.94
C LEU A 9 8.52 11.90 -10.56
N GLY A 10 7.57 12.27 -9.71
CA GLY A 10 7.49 11.78 -8.33
C GLY A 10 7.81 12.84 -7.26
N THR A 11 8.36 14.00 -7.66
CA THR A 11 8.54 15.14 -6.75
C THR A 11 7.29 16.01 -6.64
N PHE A 12 6.35 15.86 -7.57
CA PHE A 12 5.08 16.57 -7.54
C PHE A 12 3.89 15.61 -7.63
N ASP A 13 2.82 15.96 -6.95
CA ASP A 13 1.56 15.24 -6.93
C ASP A 13 0.39 16.21 -7.15
N VAL A 14 -0.72 15.68 -7.69
CA VAL A 14 -1.90 16.49 -7.99
C VAL A 14 -3.06 16.02 -7.12
N LEU A 15 -3.54 16.92 -6.27
CA LEU A 15 -4.68 16.67 -5.40
C LEU A 15 -5.95 17.23 -6.01
N THR A 16 -6.97 16.39 -6.17
CA THR A 16 -8.27 16.77 -6.75
C THR A 16 -9.42 16.21 -5.92
N GLY A 17 -10.52 16.93 -5.84
CA GLY A 17 -11.74 16.47 -5.18
C GLY A 17 -12.59 15.53 -6.06
N THR A 18 -12.29 15.41 -7.35
CA THR A 18 -12.96 14.53 -8.30
C THR A 18 -12.01 13.45 -8.80
N PRO A 19 -12.46 12.19 -8.97
CA PRO A 19 -11.61 11.14 -9.50
C PRO A 19 -11.28 11.39 -10.98
N TYR A 20 -10.00 11.53 -11.29
CA TYR A 20 -9.48 11.53 -12.64
C TYR A 20 -8.77 10.20 -12.93
N PRO A 21 -8.67 9.79 -14.22
CA PRO A 21 -7.85 8.63 -14.58
C PRO A 21 -6.40 8.84 -14.18
N GLU A 22 -5.76 7.78 -13.69
CA GLU A 22 -4.33 7.80 -13.33
C GLU A 22 -3.47 8.27 -14.52
N GLY A 23 -2.53 9.16 -14.27
CA GLY A 23 -1.67 9.74 -15.30
C GLY A 23 -2.31 10.87 -16.12
N ALA A 24 -3.56 11.31 -15.83
CA ALA A 24 -4.24 12.36 -16.58
C ALA A 24 -3.48 13.68 -16.58
N PHE A 25 -2.76 13.99 -15.53
CA PHE A 25 -1.94 15.20 -15.40
C PHE A 25 -0.44 14.93 -15.63
N GLY A 26 -0.10 13.70 -16.07
CA GLY A 26 1.29 13.28 -16.28
C GLY A 26 2.09 13.11 -15.00
N GLU A 27 1.39 12.90 -13.87
CA GLU A 27 1.97 12.53 -12.59
C GLU A 27 2.58 11.13 -12.64
N TYR A 28 3.45 10.83 -11.67
CA TYR A 28 4.02 9.50 -11.53
C TYR A 28 2.99 8.57 -10.87
N VAL A 29 2.64 7.49 -11.55
CA VAL A 29 1.79 6.43 -10.99
C VAL A 29 2.68 5.37 -10.34
N PRO A 30 2.76 5.31 -9.00
CA PRO A 30 3.59 4.34 -8.32
C PRO A 30 3.05 2.92 -8.53
N GLN A 31 3.91 1.99 -8.88
CA GLN A 31 3.55 0.58 -8.95
C GLN A 31 3.41 0.01 -7.54
N HIS A 32 2.18 -0.28 -7.14
CA HIS A 32 1.90 -0.89 -5.85
C HIS A 32 2.42 -2.33 -5.80
N ARG A 33 3.14 -2.65 -4.72
CA ARG A 33 3.66 -3.99 -4.47
C ARG A 33 2.83 -4.75 -3.43
N LEU A 34 1.61 -4.28 -3.18
CA LEU A 34 0.71 -4.81 -2.15
C LEU A 34 0.45 -6.32 -2.30
N PHE A 35 0.41 -6.84 -3.54
CA PHE A 35 0.17 -8.27 -3.81
C PHE A 35 1.21 -9.21 -3.16
N ARG A 36 2.39 -8.72 -2.81
CA ARG A 36 3.45 -9.51 -2.16
C ARG A 36 3.08 -9.90 -0.73
N PHE A 37 2.36 -9.02 -0.02
CA PHE A 37 1.98 -9.26 1.37
C PHE A 37 1.03 -10.46 1.52
N PRO A 38 -0.12 -10.54 0.82
CA PRO A 38 -1.00 -11.71 0.91
C PRO A 38 -0.32 -12.98 0.42
N ALA A 39 0.49 -12.93 -0.63
CA ALA A 39 1.22 -14.11 -1.11
C ALA A 39 2.19 -14.65 -0.06
N PHE A 40 2.97 -13.79 0.58
CA PHE A 40 3.88 -14.18 1.65
C PHE A 40 3.13 -14.68 2.89
N GLY A 41 2.05 -13.99 3.28
CA GLY A 41 1.18 -14.44 4.37
C GLY A 41 0.56 -15.81 4.12
N ALA A 42 0.09 -16.07 2.91
CA ALA A 42 -0.48 -17.36 2.53
C ALA A 42 0.56 -18.50 2.61
N ILE A 43 1.78 -18.27 2.15
CA ILE A 43 2.88 -19.26 2.24
C ILE A 43 3.20 -19.56 3.72
N ILE A 44 3.29 -18.55 4.56
CA ILE A 44 3.54 -18.73 6.00
C ILE A 44 2.38 -19.52 6.64
N GLY A 45 1.14 -19.13 6.37
CA GLY A 45 -0.04 -19.80 6.92
C GLY A 45 -0.14 -21.27 6.50
N LEU A 46 0.13 -21.55 5.22
CA LEU A 46 0.18 -22.93 4.71
C LEU A 46 1.28 -23.76 5.39
N THR A 47 2.47 -23.23 5.48
CA THR A 47 3.61 -23.91 6.11
C THR A 47 3.34 -24.20 7.58
N LEU A 48 2.84 -23.20 8.30
CA LEU A 48 2.51 -23.34 9.72
C LEU A 48 1.39 -24.34 9.95
N SER A 49 0.36 -24.36 9.09
CA SER A 49 -0.75 -25.31 9.21
C SER A 49 -0.33 -26.76 8.94
N ILE A 50 0.52 -26.99 7.95
CA ILE A 50 1.10 -28.32 7.68
C ILE A 50 1.90 -28.79 8.88
N PHE A 51 2.78 -27.91 9.38
CA PHE A 51 3.61 -28.23 10.55
C PHE A 51 2.75 -28.55 11.78
N LEU A 52 1.78 -27.69 12.11
CA LEU A 52 0.91 -27.85 13.26
C LEU A 52 0.11 -29.17 13.17
N THR A 53 -0.55 -29.40 12.03
CA THR A 53 -1.43 -30.58 11.85
C THR A 53 -0.62 -31.89 11.76
N ALA A 54 0.50 -31.93 11.06
CA ALA A 54 1.33 -33.11 10.94
C ALA A 54 1.99 -33.46 12.28
N VAL A 55 2.58 -32.49 12.97
CA VAL A 55 3.26 -32.71 14.25
C VAL A 55 2.28 -33.20 15.30
N THR A 56 1.09 -32.60 15.41
CA THR A 56 0.08 -33.03 16.39
C THR A 56 -0.43 -34.44 16.12
N GLN A 57 -0.69 -34.80 14.86
CA GLN A 57 -1.15 -36.15 14.50
C GLN A 57 -0.08 -37.22 14.68
N LEU A 58 1.19 -36.88 14.45
CA LEU A 58 2.30 -37.79 14.68
C LEU A 58 2.66 -37.91 16.16
N ALA A 59 2.60 -36.84 16.93
CA ALA A 59 2.89 -36.82 18.35
C ALA A 59 1.81 -37.58 19.16
N TYR A 60 0.56 -37.56 18.70
CA TYR A 60 -0.54 -38.26 19.34
C TYR A 60 -1.33 -39.09 18.32
N PRO A 61 -0.79 -40.27 17.94
CA PRO A 61 -1.41 -41.09 16.89
C PRO A 61 -2.68 -41.76 17.40
N LEU A 62 -3.84 -41.25 16.97
CA LEU A 62 -5.14 -41.87 17.25
C LEU A 62 -5.49 -42.81 16.10
N ILE A 63 -5.47 -44.12 16.42
CA ILE A 63 -5.90 -45.15 15.47
C ILE A 63 -7.43 -45.34 15.60
N THR A 64 -8.17 -44.78 14.65
CA THR A 64 -9.63 -44.85 14.64
C THR A 64 -10.13 -45.44 13.32
N GLY A 65 -10.73 -46.63 13.36
CA GLY A 65 -11.54 -47.19 12.30
C GLY A 65 -10.89 -47.26 10.91
N GLY A 66 -9.60 -47.61 10.83
CA GLY A 66 -8.88 -47.76 9.56
C GLY A 66 -8.48 -46.45 8.89
N LYS A 67 -8.62 -45.30 9.55
CA LYS A 67 -8.10 -44.01 9.03
C LYS A 67 -6.58 -43.94 9.19
N PRO A 68 -5.85 -43.39 8.19
CA PRO A 68 -4.43 -43.17 8.33
C PRO A 68 -4.15 -42.16 9.46
N ILE A 69 -2.99 -42.30 10.14
CA ILE A 69 -2.58 -41.39 11.18
C ILE A 69 -2.54 -39.94 10.66
N LEU A 70 -1.98 -39.72 9.47
CA LEU A 70 -2.03 -38.46 8.77
C LEU A 70 -3.32 -38.39 7.94
N SER A 71 -4.35 -37.80 8.50
CA SER A 71 -5.66 -37.64 7.83
C SER A 71 -5.65 -36.39 6.94
N ILE A 72 -5.19 -36.54 5.70
CA ILE A 72 -5.01 -35.42 4.74
C ILE A 72 -6.31 -34.64 4.55
N PHE A 73 -7.45 -35.29 4.41
CA PHE A 73 -8.73 -34.58 4.20
C PHE A 73 -9.12 -33.68 5.38
N ALA A 74 -8.87 -34.10 6.62
CA ALA A 74 -9.09 -33.27 7.79
C ALA A 74 -8.06 -32.12 7.87
N MET A 75 -6.82 -32.41 7.48
CA MET A 75 -5.75 -31.40 7.43
C MET A 75 -6.05 -30.30 6.40
N LEU A 76 -6.65 -30.62 5.24
CA LEU A 76 -6.97 -29.66 4.18
C LEU A 76 -7.86 -28.51 4.68
N ILE A 77 -8.79 -28.79 5.59
CA ILE A 77 -9.67 -27.74 6.16
C ILE A 77 -8.82 -26.74 6.94
N ILE A 78 -7.96 -27.23 7.85
CA ILE A 78 -7.08 -26.36 8.67
C ILE A 78 -6.06 -25.62 7.78
N MET A 79 -5.52 -26.32 6.78
CA MET A 79 -4.57 -25.71 5.82
C MET A 79 -5.23 -24.55 5.07
N TYR A 80 -6.44 -24.74 4.57
CA TYR A 80 -7.20 -23.69 3.91
C TYR A 80 -7.47 -22.51 4.84
N GLU A 81 -8.02 -22.76 6.02
CA GLU A 81 -8.36 -21.73 7.01
C GLU A 81 -7.13 -20.89 7.41
N MET A 82 -6.04 -21.58 7.79
CA MET A 82 -4.81 -20.89 8.20
C MET A 82 -4.15 -20.12 7.05
N THR A 83 -4.19 -20.63 5.84
CA THR A 83 -3.68 -19.96 4.64
C THR A 83 -4.44 -18.66 4.39
N MET A 84 -5.79 -18.72 4.43
CA MET A 84 -6.65 -17.55 4.22
C MET A 84 -6.50 -16.53 5.34
N LEU A 85 -6.52 -16.98 6.60
CA LEU A 85 -6.34 -16.09 7.76
C LEU A 85 -5.00 -15.33 7.69
N SER A 86 -3.91 -16.04 7.46
CA SER A 86 -2.58 -15.43 7.38
C SER A 86 -2.47 -14.49 6.17
N GLY A 87 -3.08 -14.83 5.04
CA GLY A 87 -3.14 -13.98 3.87
C GLY A 87 -3.89 -12.67 4.15
N VAL A 88 -5.04 -12.74 4.82
CA VAL A 88 -5.83 -11.55 5.21
C VAL A 88 -5.05 -10.67 6.20
N ILE A 89 -4.47 -11.26 7.24
CA ILE A 89 -3.66 -10.50 8.22
C ILE A 89 -2.48 -9.81 7.53
N ALA A 90 -1.76 -10.53 6.67
CA ALA A 90 -0.65 -9.95 5.93
C ALA A 90 -1.10 -8.83 4.98
N THR A 91 -2.29 -8.94 4.38
CA THR A 91 -2.87 -7.88 3.54
C THR A 91 -3.14 -6.62 4.35
N VAL A 92 -3.78 -6.75 5.53
CA VAL A 92 -4.06 -5.60 6.41
C VAL A 92 -2.75 -4.93 6.84
N ILE A 93 -1.76 -5.72 7.24
CA ILE A 93 -0.42 -5.22 7.57
C ILE A 93 0.18 -4.50 6.35
N GLY A 94 0.11 -5.11 5.17
CA GLY A 94 0.60 -4.54 3.92
C GLY A 94 -0.04 -3.19 3.58
N ILE A 95 -1.36 -3.06 3.76
CA ILE A 95 -2.08 -1.80 3.56
C ILE A 95 -1.56 -0.72 4.51
N VAL A 96 -1.41 -1.03 5.81
CA VAL A 96 -0.90 -0.07 6.79
C VAL A 96 0.51 0.41 6.43
N PHE A 97 1.40 -0.51 6.03
CA PHE A 97 2.76 -0.16 5.64
C PHE A 97 2.81 0.61 4.32
N GLU A 98 2.10 0.16 3.29
CA GLU A 98 2.10 0.79 1.97
C GLU A 98 1.45 2.18 2.01
N SER A 99 0.40 2.34 2.82
CA SER A 99 -0.27 3.64 3.05
C SER A 99 0.49 4.56 4.01
N ARG A 100 1.63 4.12 4.55
CA ARG A 100 2.44 4.87 5.53
C ARG A 100 1.63 5.38 6.71
N LEU A 101 0.67 4.59 7.17
CA LEU A 101 -0.17 4.92 8.32
C LEU A 101 0.50 4.44 9.64
N PRO A 102 0.28 5.15 10.76
CA PRO A 102 -0.42 6.42 10.91
C PRO A 102 0.46 7.61 10.50
N ASN A 103 -0.07 8.49 9.66
CA ASN A 103 0.60 9.76 9.34
C ASN A 103 0.02 10.86 10.23
N MET A 104 0.73 11.21 11.30
CA MET A 104 0.30 12.23 12.26
C MET A 104 0.69 13.65 11.85
N LYS A 105 1.45 13.81 10.77
CA LYS A 105 1.79 15.14 10.27
C LYS A 105 0.66 15.57 9.33
N PRO A 106 -0.02 16.71 9.60
CA PRO A 106 -0.93 17.27 8.62
C PRO A 106 -0.10 17.61 7.36
N GLY A 107 -0.40 16.95 6.25
CA GLY A 107 0.16 17.32 4.97
C GLY A 107 -0.32 18.71 4.54
N VAL A 108 0.22 19.23 3.45
CA VAL A 108 -0.23 20.48 2.82
C VAL A 108 -1.60 20.21 2.17
N TYR A 109 -2.66 20.13 2.99
CA TYR A 109 -4.02 19.92 2.52
C TYR A 109 -4.83 21.20 2.69
N ASP A 110 -5.53 21.61 1.63
CA ASP A 110 -6.47 22.72 1.66
C ASP A 110 -7.89 22.21 1.46
N THR A 111 -8.82 22.63 2.33
CA THR A 111 -10.22 22.22 2.27
C THR A 111 -10.91 22.60 0.96
N ARG A 112 -10.44 23.63 0.26
CA ARG A 112 -10.94 24.05 -1.05
C ARG A 112 -10.78 22.99 -2.14
N ILE A 113 -9.86 22.04 -1.97
CA ILE A 113 -9.71 20.89 -2.89
C ILE A 113 -11.00 20.08 -2.92
N THR A 114 -11.69 19.94 -1.79
CA THR A 114 -13.00 19.28 -1.71
C THR A 114 -14.11 20.05 -2.42
N GLU A 115 -13.94 21.36 -2.63
CA GLU A 115 -14.86 22.26 -3.32
C GLU A 115 -14.61 22.34 -4.84
N GLY A 116 -13.72 21.49 -5.36
CA GLY A 116 -13.43 21.39 -6.80
C GLY A 116 -12.16 22.13 -7.25
N TRP A 117 -11.35 22.61 -6.31
CA TRP A 117 -10.04 23.19 -6.63
C TRP A 117 -9.00 22.08 -6.88
N ILE A 118 -8.03 22.38 -7.71
CA ILE A 118 -6.90 21.48 -7.99
C ILE A 118 -5.68 21.98 -7.22
N GLY A 119 -5.11 21.13 -6.37
CA GLY A 119 -3.88 21.39 -5.63
C GLY A 119 -2.71 20.69 -6.31
N VAL A 120 -1.60 21.39 -6.50
CA VAL A 120 -0.33 20.80 -6.91
C VAL A 120 0.60 20.83 -5.71
N VAL A 121 0.96 19.66 -5.20
CA VAL A 121 1.90 19.52 -4.08
C VAL A 121 3.25 19.14 -4.65
N ILE A 122 4.28 19.88 -4.25
CA ILE A 122 5.66 19.61 -4.65
C ILE A 122 6.45 19.37 -3.37
N THR A 123 7.14 18.22 -3.29
CA THR A 123 7.96 17.83 -2.14
C THR A 123 9.43 17.91 -2.51
N PHE A 124 10.20 18.64 -1.71
CA PHE A 124 11.65 18.77 -1.88
C PHE A 124 12.37 18.35 -0.63
N ASP A 125 13.57 17.83 -0.82
CA ASP A 125 14.55 17.61 0.26
C ASP A 125 15.47 18.82 0.47
N ASP A 126 15.45 19.82 -0.46
CA ASP A 126 16.35 20.96 -0.48
C ASP A 126 15.58 22.29 -0.64
N ASP A 127 15.68 23.15 0.35
CA ASP A 127 15.05 24.48 0.39
C ASP A 127 15.48 25.39 -0.77
N SER A 128 16.63 25.14 -1.40
CA SER A 128 17.11 25.94 -2.53
C SER A 128 16.17 25.90 -3.75
N LYS A 129 15.43 24.80 -3.93
CA LYS A 129 14.49 24.60 -5.05
C LYS A 129 13.11 25.23 -4.82
N VAL A 130 12.81 25.65 -3.60
CA VAL A 130 11.51 26.24 -3.26
C VAL A 130 11.25 27.50 -4.07
N THR A 131 12.24 28.39 -4.17
CA THR A 131 12.10 29.65 -4.92
C THR A 131 11.91 29.42 -6.42
N GLU A 132 12.59 28.43 -6.98
CA GLU A 132 12.46 28.06 -8.39
C GLU A 132 11.07 27.48 -8.68
N ALA A 133 10.58 26.57 -7.82
CA ALA A 133 9.25 26.01 -7.91
C ALA A 133 8.14 27.07 -7.80
N GLN A 134 8.28 28.02 -6.86
CA GLN A 134 7.36 29.14 -6.72
C GLN A 134 7.29 30.00 -8.00
N ASN A 135 8.45 30.29 -8.61
CA ASN A 135 8.51 31.04 -9.85
C ASN A 135 7.82 30.32 -11.01
N VAL A 136 8.01 28.99 -11.11
CA VAL A 136 7.37 28.17 -12.14
C VAL A 136 5.84 28.13 -11.94
N LEU A 137 5.39 27.93 -10.70
CA LEU A 137 3.98 27.92 -10.36
C LEU A 137 3.30 29.27 -10.61
N ASN A 138 3.94 30.37 -10.23
CA ASN A 138 3.43 31.72 -10.50
C ASN A 138 3.31 32.01 -12.02
N LYS A 139 4.31 31.63 -12.81
CA LYS A 139 4.27 31.76 -14.27
C LYS A 139 3.20 30.88 -14.90
N ALA A 140 2.90 29.73 -14.29
CA ALA A 140 1.83 28.83 -14.73
C ALA A 140 0.42 29.28 -14.32
N GLY A 141 0.28 30.37 -13.54
CA GLY A 141 -1.01 30.94 -13.14
C GLY A 141 -1.55 30.38 -11.81
N ALA A 142 -0.66 29.95 -10.91
CA ALA A 142 -1.10 29.53 -9.57
C ALA A 142 -1.75 30.72 -8.84
N LEU A 143 -2.95 30.47 -8.29
CA LEU A 143 -3.73 31.51 -7.58
C LEU A 143 -3.19 31.76 -6.17
N GLU A 144 -2.66 30.74 -5.54
CA GLU A 144 -2.11 30.78 -4.18
C GLU A 144 -1.00 29.73 -4.02
N ILE A 145 0.09 30.10 -3.37
CA ILE A 145 1.20 29.18 -3.06
C ILE A 145 1.38 29.19 -1.55
N LYS A 146 1.32 28.00 -0.95
CA LYS A 146 1.58 27.76 0.48
C LYS A 146 2.84 26.92 0.62
N THR A 147 3.69 27.29 1.55
CA THR A 147 4.86 26.50 1.98
C THR A 147 4.61 26.00 3.38
N ALA A 148 4.91 24.71 3.67
CA ALA A 148 4.79 24.08 4.98
C ALA A 148 6.15 23.71 5.54
#